data_2f54105467cbed2123de24ec262b2bb2
#
_entry.id   2f54105467cbed2123de24ec262b2bb2
#
_cell.length_a   1.000
_cell.length_b   1.000
_cell.length_c   1.000
_cell.angle_alpha   90.00
_cell.angle_beta   90.00
_cell.angle_gamma   90.00
#
_symmetry.space_group_name_H-M   'P 1'
#
loop_
_entity.id
_entity.type
_entity.pdbx_description
1 polymer ?
#
loop_
_entity_poly.entity_id
_entity_poly.type
_entity_poly.pdbx_seq_one_letter_code
_entity_poly.pdbx_strand_id
1 'polypeptide(L)'
;LNTQRIIQKNEIYRMNMPFELGIDYGCRKYSIDKGTEKRQLILEKEPYTYKVALSDISGFDIKSHNDDPIILIRVLRDWFVETVGIRGLKGPAEIWNRYTDFLYYLTVSSLKKGFSSDDIDLMPVVEYLEVINEWKIN
;
A
#
# COMPACT_ATOMS: atom_id res chain seq x y z
N LEU A 1 5.70 9.28 0.76
CA LEU A 1 6.15 8.99 -0.61
C LEU A 1 5.27 9.76 -1.58
N ASN A 2 5.56 11.04 -1.74
CA ASN A 2 4.86 11.90 -2.68
C ASN A 2 5.61 11.88 -4.01
N THR A 3 5.54 10.76 -4.71
CA THR A 3 5.93 10.73 -6.11
C THR A 3 4.74 11.16 -6.95
N GLN A 4 4.46 12.45 -7.00
CA GLN A 4 3.75 13.03 -8.13
C GLN A 4 4.65 12.88 -9.37
N ARG A 5 4.70 11.69 -9.89
CA ARG A 5 5.30 11.43 -11.18
C ARG A 5 4.32 11.95 -12.23
N ILE A 6 4.67 13.08 -12.83
CA ILE A 6 3.94 13.57 -14.00
C ILE A 6 4.01 12.47 -15.05
N ILE A 7 2.88 11.83 -15.32
CA ILE A 7 2.76 10.83 -16.38
C ILE A 7 2.99 11.56 -17.69
N GLN A 8 4.15 11.35 -18.30
CA GLN A 8 4.39 11.84 -19.65
C GLN A 8 3.53 11.02 -20.61
N LYS A 9 3.03 11.68 -21.66
CA LYS A 9 2.03 11.17 -22.61
C LYS A 9 2.40 9.85 -23.34
N ASN A 10 3.59 9.32 -23.13
CA ASN A 10 4.12 8.08 -23.71
C ASN A 10 4.76 7.15 -22.66
N GLU A 11 4.42 7.28 -21.39
CA GLU A 11 4.96 6.41 -20.36
C GLU A 11 4.30 5.03 -20.48
N ILE A 12 5.10 4.03 -20.82
CA ILE A 12 4.69 2.63 -20.70
C ILE A 12 4.44 2.39 -19.22
N TYR A 13 3.19 2.10 -18.85
CA TYR A 13 2.83 1.70 -17.49
C TYR A 13 3.81 0.63 -17.02
N ARG A 14 4.25 0.71 -15.77
CA ARG A 14 5.13 -0.31 -15.20
C ARG A 14 4.48 -1.68 -15.35
N MET A 15 4.93 -2.43 -16.34
CA MET A 15 4.40 -3.76 -16.67
C MET A 15 4.64 -4.79 -15.55
N ASN A 16 5.50 -4.47 -14.57
CA ASN A 16 5.77 -5.34 -13.43
C ASN A 16 4.51 -5.67 -12.63
N MET A 17 3.66 -4.68 -12.33
CA MET A 17 2.45 -4.92 -11.54
C MET A 17 1.48 -5.90 -12.21
N PRO A 18 1.10 -5.74 -13.49
CA PRO A 18 0.31 -6.73 -14.21
C PRO A 18 0.97 -8.11 -14.30
N PHE A 19 2.30 -8.15 -14.45
CA PHE A 19 3.05 -9.40 -14.52
C PHE A 19 3.04 -10.15 -13.18
N GLU A 20 3.32 -9.45 -12.07
CA GLU A 20 3.27 -10.00 -10.72
C GLU A 20 1.87 -10.49 -10.37
N LEU A 21 0.84 -9.72 -10.72
CA LEU A 21 -0.55 -10.12 -10.55
C LEU A 21 -0.88 -11.39 -11.36
N GLY A 22 -0.38 -11.50 -12.59
CA GLY A 22 -0.55 -12.69 -13.44
C GLY A 22 0.10 -13.94 -12.83
N ILE A 23 1.32 -13.80 -12.27
CA ILE A 23 1.99 -14.90 -11.56
C ILE A 23 1.15 -15.33 -10.34
N ASP A 24 0.70 -14.37 -9.53
CA ASP A 24 -0.06 -14.67 -8.33
C ASP A 24 -1.44 -15.29 -8.66
N TYR A 25 -2.09 -14.84 -9.72
CA TYR A 25 -3.30 -15.46 -10.26
C TYR A 25 -3.06 -16.90 -10.72
N GLY A 26 -1.96 -17.14 -11.44
CA GLY A 26 -1.56 -18.49 -11.87
C GLY A 26 -1.32 -19.42 -10.67
N CYS A 27 -0.62 -18.92 -9.65
CA CYS A 27 -0.41 -19.65 -8.40
C CYS A 27 -1.74 -20.03 -7.73
N ARG A 28 -2.70 -19.11 -7.65
CA ARG A 28 -4.04 -19.41 -7.08
C ARG A 28 -4.78 -20.46 -7.88
N LYS A 29 -4.77 -20.33 -9.19
CA LYS A 29 -5.56 -21.18 -10.10
C LYS A 29 -5.03 -22.61 -10.20
N TYR A 30 -3.71 -22.76 -10.15
CA TYR A 30 -3.02 -24.00 -10.43
C TYR A 30 -2.29 -24.62 -9.23
N SER A 31 -2.34 -23.98 -8.05
CA SER A 31 -1.79 -24.57 -6.83
C SER A 31 -2.50 -25.87 -6.49
N ILE A 32 -1.71 -26.90 -6.22
CA ILE A 32 -2.18 -28.20 -5.76
C ILE A 32 -2.68 -28.11 -4.31
N ASP A 33 -2.13 -27.18 -3.55
CA ASP A 33 -2.45 -26.97 -2.14
C ASP A 33 -3.67 -26.03 -2.00
N LYS A 34 -4.87 -26.61 -2.03
CA LYS A 34 -6.13 -25.88 -1.88
C LYS A 34 -6.36 -25.30 -0.46
N GLY A 35 -5.41 -25.46 0.45
CA GLY A 35 -5.57 -25.12 1.87
C GLY A 35 -5.34 -23.65 2.23
N THR A 36 -4.72 -22.86 1.37
CA THR A 36 -4.48 -21.41 1.62
C THR A 36 -5.17 -20.60 0.54
N GLU A 37 -6.38 -20.13 0.82
CA GLU A 37 -7.02 -19.11 0.00
C GLU A 37 -6.18 -17.83 0.04
N LYS A 38 -5.34 -17.66 -0.96
CA LYS A 38 -4.66 -16.37 -1.19
C LYS A 38 -5.72 -15.32 -1.52
N ARG A 39 -5.86 -14.33 -0.66
CA ARG A 39 -6.74 -13.18 -0.87
C ARG A 39 -5.93 -12.05 -1.46
N GLN A 40 -6.47 -11.41 -2.48
CA GLN A 40 -5.80 -10.34 -3.21
C GLN A 40 -6.69 -9.12 -3.24
N LEU A 41 -6.09 -7.96 -3.02
CA LEU A 41 -6.71 -6.65 -3.19
C LEU A 41 -5.91 -5.86 -4.21
N ILE A 42 -6.57 -5.39 -5.24
CA ILE A 42 -6.02 -4.45 -6.21
C ILE A 42 -6.49 -3.05 -5.83
N LEU A 43 -5.51 -2.16 -5.66
CA LEU A 43 -5.76 -0.75 -5.39
C LEU A 43 -5.46 0.06 -6.63
N GLU A 44 -6.40 0.89 -7.03
CA GLU A 44 -6.26 1.80 -8.17
C GLU A 44 -6.61 3.23 -7.77
N LYS A 45 -6.04 4.20 -8.49
CA LYS A 45 -6.33 5.60 -8.24
C LYS A 45 -7.79 5.91 -8.58
N GLU A 46 -8.20 5.60 -9.81
CA GLU A 46 -9.52 5.86 -10.33
C GLU A 46 -10.22 4.55 -10.69
N PRO A 47 -11.55 4.47 -10.54
CA PRO A 47 -12.30 3.25 -10.86
C PRO A 47 -12.09 2.80 -12.31
N TYR A 48 -11.88 1.49 -12.47
CA TYR A 48 -11.78 0.83 -13.78
C TYR A 48 -10.51 1.12 -14.60
N THR A 49 -9.49 1.78 -14.05
CA THR A 49 -8.21 2.01 -14.74
C THR A 49 -7.48 0.72 -15.08
N TYR A 50 -7.65 -0.33 -14.27
CA TYR A 50 -7.08 -1.65 -14.54
C TYR A 50 -7.53 -2.24 -15.88
N LYS A 51 -8.74 -1.90 -16.36
CA LYS A 51 -9.30 -2.43 -17.61
C LYS A 51 -8.48 -2.08 -18.85
N VAL A 52 -7.66 -1.03 -18.76
CA VAL A 52 -6.73 -0.64 -19.83
C VAL A 52 -5.64 -1.69 -20.04
N ALA A 53 -5.20 -2.34 -18.97
CA ALA A 53 -4.11 -3.32 -19.02
C ALA A 53 -4.60 -4.78 -18.87
N LEU A 54 -5.73 -4.99 -18.18
CA LEU A 54 -6.22 -6.31 -17.79
C LEU A 54 -7.75 -6.36 -17.94
N SER A 55 -8.22 -6.91 -19.05
CA SER A 55 -9.66 -6.97 -19.34
C SER A 55 -10.41 -8.08 -18.56
N ASP A 56 -9.73 -9.11 -18.04
CA ASP A 56 -10.34 -10.38 -17.65
C ASP A 56 -10.00 -10.82 -16.22
N ILE A 57 -9.96 -9.86 -15.29
CA ILE A 57 -9.74 -10.12 -13.86
C ILE A 57 -11.05 -10.11 -13.06
N SER A 58 -12.08 -10.77 -13.58
CA SER A 58 -13.32 -10.98 -12.84
C SER A 58 -13.06 -11.84 -11.59
N GLY A 59 -13.54 -11.38 -10.42
CA GLY A 59 -13.40 -12.08 -9.15
C GLY A 59 -12.26 -11.61 -8.24
N PHE A 60 -11.59 -10.52 -8.60
CA PHE A 60 -10.68 -9.82 -7.69
C PHE A 60 -11.38 -8.71 -6.92
N ASP A 61 -10.95 -8.49 -5.68
CA ASP A 61 -11.31 -7.31 -4.92
C ASP A 61 -10.55 -6.11 -5.49
N ILE A 62 -11.25 -5.23 -6.19
CA ILE A 62 -10.67 -4.02 -6.78
C ILE A 62 -11.32 -2.81 -6.12
N LYS A 63 -10.51 -1.93 -5.58
CA LYS A 63 -10.95 -0.73 -4.87
C LYS A 63 -10.17 0.49 -5.34
N SER A 64 -10.88 1.62 -5.49
CA SER A 64 -10.26 2.90 -5.83
C SER A 64 -10.11 3.79 -4.61
N HIS A 65 -9.09 4.63 -4.61
CA HIS A 65 -8.79 5.53 -3.49
C HIS A 65 -8.69 7.01 -3.89
N ASN A 66 -8.85 7.35 -5.17
CA ASN A 66 -8.86 8.71 -5.69
C ASN A 66 -7.64 9.56 -5.29
N ASP A 67 -6.50 8.93 -5.05
CA ASP A 67 -5.28 9.59 -4.52
C ASP A 67 -5.48 10.23 -3.12
N ASP A 68 -6.52 9.83 -2.39
CA ASP A 68 -6.82 10.30 -1.05
C ASP A 68 -6.35 9.26 -0.01
N PRO A 69 -5.41 9.61 0.87
CA PRO A 69 -4.85 8.67 1.84
C PRO A 69 -5.88 8.21 2.90
N ILE A 70 -6.87 9.03 3.22
CA ILE A 70 -7.94 8.64 4.15
C ILE A 70 -8.86 7.61 3.50
N ILE A 71 -9.19 7.80 2.22
CA ILE A 71 -9.97 6.83 1.45
C ILE A 71 -9.17 5.53 1.32
N LEU A 72 -7.87 5.60 1.02
CA LEU A 72 -7.00 4.42 0.94
C LEU A 72 -7.00 3.63 2.25
N ILE A 73 -6.82 4.30 3.39
CA ILE A 73 -6.84 3.65 4.71
C ILE A 73 -8.20 3.00 4.98
N ARG A 74 -9.30 3.68 4.64
CA ARG A 74 -10.66 3.14 4.81
C ARG A 74 -10.84 1.87 3.99
N VAL A 75 -10.51 1.92 2.72
CA VAL A 75 -10.62 0.79 1.79
C VAL A 75 -9.81 -0.42 2.26
N LEU A 76 -8.56 -0.20 2.65
CA LEU A 76 -7.70 -1.25 3.20
C LEU A 76 -8.28 -1.85 4.48
N ARG A 77 -8.68 -1.00 5.43
CA ARG A 77 -9.27 -1.43 6.70
C ARG A 77 -10.52 -2.28 6.48
N ASP A 78 -11.41 -1.80 5.62
CA ASP A 78 -12.68 -2.48 5.36
C ASP A 78 -12.43 -3.82 4.68
N TRP A 79 -11.49 -3.90 3.75
CA TRP A 79 -11.09 -5.17 3.15
C TRP A 79 -10.50 -6.15 4.19
N PHE A 80 -9.67 -5.69 5.10
CA PHE A 80 -9.15 -6.53 6.19
C PHE A 80 -10.27 -7.05 7.09
N VAL A 81 -11.28 -6.24 7.36
CA VAL A 81 -12.42 -6.62 8.21
C VAL A 81 -13.37 -7.58 7.47
N GLU A 82 -13.72 -7.27 6.23
CA GLU A 82 -14.74 -7.99 5.46
C GLU A 82 -14.19 -9.27 4.82
N THR A 83 -13.04 -9.15 4.13
CA THR A 83 -12.47 -10.24 3.34
C THR A 83 -11.51 -11.11 4.15
N VAL A 84 -10.63 -10.49 4.95
CA VAL A 84 -9.64 -11.25 5.76
C VAL A 84 -10.21 -11.70 7.09
N GLY A 85 -11.22 -10.99 7.61
CA GLY A 85 -11.89 -11.34 8.87
C GLY A 85 -11.20 -10.79 10.12
N ILE A 86 -10.27 -9.84 9.99
CA ILE A 86 -9.59 -9.21 11.13
C ILE A 86 -10.59 -8.32 11.88
N ARG A 87 -10.62 -8.43 13.20
CA ARG A 87 -11.48 -7.64 14.07
C ARG A 87 -10.66 -6.71 14.97
N GLY A 88 -11.30 -5.68 15.50
CA GLY A 88 -10.68 -4.74 16.44
C GLY A 88 -9.74 -3.72 15.80
N LEU A 89 -9.74 -3.60 14.46
CA LEU A 89 -8.97 -2.56 13.79
C LEU A 89 -9.52 -1.17 14.15
N LYS A 90 -8.59 -0.23 14.36
CA LYS A 90 -8.91 1.17 14.61
C LYS A 90 -9.64 1.81 13.42
N GLY A 91 -10.33 2.93 13.68
CA GLY A 91 -11.00 3.70 12.65
C GLY A 91 -9.99 4.38 11.70
N PRO A 92 -10.37 4.70 10.45
CA PRO A 92 -9.47 5.30 9.47
C PRO A 92 -8.81 6.60 9.96
N ALA A 93 -9.56 7.46 10.63
CA ALA A 93 -9.03 8.72 11.18
C ALA A 93 -7.97 8.49 12.27
N GLU A 94 -8.15 7.49 13.13
CA GLU A 94 -7.15 7.15 14.15
C GLU A 94 -5.88 6.57 13.53
N ILE A 95 -6.03 5.72 12.51
CA ILE A 95 -4.88 5.16 11.77
C ILE A 95 -4.10 6.30 11.10
N TRP A 96 -4.81 7.25 10.47
CA TRP A 96 -4.20 8.40 9.84
C TRP A 96 -3.46 9.29 10.86
N ASN A 97 -4.08 9.59 11.99
CA ASN A 97 -3.45 10.39 13.04
C ASN A 97 -2.17 9.72 13.56
N ARG A 98 -2.21 8.42 13.80
CA ARG A 98 -1.01 7.67 14.22
C ARG A 98 0.08 7.67 13.16
N TYR A 99 -0.28 7.60 11.88
CA TYR A 99 0.69 7.71 10.79
C TYR A 99 1.33 9.10 10.74
N THR A 100 0.55 10.15 10.90
CA THR A 100 1.07 11.53 10.93
C THR A 100 1.94 11.80 12.15
N ASP A 101 1.57 11.26 13.31
CA ASP A 101 2.41 11.31 14.52
C ASP A 101 3.75 10.58 14.31
N PHE A 102 3.72 9.43 13.66
CA PHE A 102 4.93 8.73 13.31
C PHE A 102 5.81 9.54 12.34
N LEU A 103 5.24 10.15 11.30
CA LEU A 103 6.01 11.00 10.37
C LEU A 103 6.66 12.19 11.08
N TYR A 104 5.97 12.79 12.02
CA TYR A 104 6.54 13.84 12.86
C TYR A 104 7.71 13.31 13.70
N TYR A 105 7.53 12.17 14.37
CA TYR A 105 8.59 11.52 15.13
C TYR A 105 9.81 11.18 14.25
N LEU A 106 9.59 10.57 13.10
CA LEU A 106 10.64 10.23 12.13
C LEU A 106 11.46 11.46 11.77
N THR A 107 10.78 12.54 11.38
CA THR A 107 11.47 13.78 10.98
C THR A 107 12.28 14.36 12.13
N VAL A 108 11.68 14.54 13.30
CA VAL A 108 12.36 15.16 14.45
C VAL A 108 13.51 14.32 14.96
N SER A 109 13.34 13.00 15.07
CA SER A 109 14.39 12.10 15.58
C SER A 109 15.56 11.98 14.61
N SER A 110 15.28 11.91 13.30
CA SER A 110 16.32 11.81 12.28
C SER A 110 17.13 13.12 12.13
N LEU A 111 16.47 14.26 12.15
CA LEU A 111 17.16 15.57 12.17
C LEU A 111 18.08 15.72 13.38
N LYS A 112 17.67 15.24 14.57
CA LYS A 112 18.51 15.22 15.76
C LYS A 112 19.73 14.29 15.63
N LYS A 113 19.60 13.22 14.84
CA LYS A 113 20.71 12.30 14.53
C LYS A 113 21.62 12.86 13.40
N GLY A 114 21.31 14.04 12.83
CA GLY A 114 22.11 14.72 11.80
C GLY A 114 21.73 14.38 10.35
N PHE A 115 20.60 13.71 10.13
CA PHE A 115 20.08 13.46 8.79
C PHE A 115 19.53 14.77 8.19
N SER A 116 19.73 14.97 6.89
CA SER A 116 19.04 16.00 6.13
C SER A 116 17.63 15.55 5.74
N SER A 117 16.82 16.47 5.22
CA SER A 117 15.50 16.10 4.68
C SER A 117 15.61 15.10 3.53
N ASP A 118 16.60 15.26 2.66
CA ASP A 118 16.83 14.35 1.53
C ASP A 118 17.25 12.96 2.02
N ASP A 119 18.06 12.87 3.08
CA ASP A 119 18.43 11.59 3.69
C ASP A 119 17.22 10.87 4.27
N ILE A 120 16.29 11.62 4.87
CA ILE A 120 15.04 11.04 5.42
C ILE A 120 14.15 10.51 4.29
N ASP A 121 14.01 11.26 3.18
CA ASP A 121 13.21 10.86 2.03
C ASP A 121 13.77 9.64 1.30
N LEU A 122 15.09 9.45 1.36
CA LEU A 122 15.82 8.34 0.75
C LEU A 122 16.21 7.24 1.74
N MET A 123 15.68 7.31 2.97
CA MET A 123 16.06 6.39 4.04
C MET A 123 15.85 4.92 3.63
N PRO A 124 16.84 4.06 3.81
CA PRO A 124 16.71 2.63 3.57
C PRO A 124 15.56 2.01 4.39
N VAL A 125 14.85 1.05 3.79
CA VAL A 125 13.68 0.42 4.43
C VAL A 125 14.03 -0.18 5.80
N VAL A 126 15.24 -0.72 5.96
CA VAL A 126 15.71 -1.31 7.23
C VAL A 126 15.76 -0.25 8.34
N GLU A 127 16.38 0.90 8.05
CA GLU A 127 16.46 2.02 9.00
C GLU A 127 15.08 2.60 9.31
N TYR A 128 14.23 2.70 8.29
CA TYR A 128 12.84 3.15 8.47
C TYR A 128 12.07 2.23 9.44
N LEU A 129 12.24 0.91 9.31
CA LEU A 129 11.64 -0.06 10.22
C LEU A 129 12.18 0.03 11.64
N GLU A 130 13.48 0.35 11.82
CA GLU A 130 14.07 0.59 13.13
C GLU A 130 13.43 1.81 13.80
N VAL A 131 13.25 2.91 13.06
CA VAL A 131 12.56 4.12 13.59
C VAL A 131 11.10 3.84 13.95
N ILE A 132 10.39 3.01 13.18
CA ILE A 132 9.03 2.56 13.53
C ILE A 132 9.04 1.82 14.87
N ASN A 133 10.02 0.93 15.09
CA ASN A 133 10.12 0.17 16.33
C ASN A 133 10.46 1.08 17.52
N GLU A 134 11.39 2.02 17.36
CA GLU A 134 11.69 3.03 18.37
C GLU A 134 10.44 3.85 18.75
N TRP A 135 9.67 4.30 17.75
CA TRP A 135 8.45 5.08 17.97
C TRP A 135 7.36 4.30 18.72
N LYS A 136 7.21 3.00 18.47
CA LYS A 136 6.19 2.17 19.13
C LYS A 136 6.46 1.96 20.63
N ILE A 137 7.70 2.09 21.06
CA ILE A 137 8.11 1.87 22.46
C ILE A 137 7.96 3.16 23.27
N ASN A 138 7.99 4.32 22.62
CA ASN A 138 7.81 5.65 23.26
C ASN A 138 6.36 6.08 23.30
#